data_d87b9f96186a7f26ab914d401d651f39
#
_entry.id   d87b9f96186a7f26ab914d401d651f39
#
_cell.length_a   1.000
_cell.length_b   1.000
_cell.length_c   1.000
_cell.angle_alpha   90.00
_cell.angle_beta   90.00
_cell.angle_gamma   90.00
#
_symmetry.space_group_name_H-M   'P 1'
#
loop_
_entity.id
_entity.type
_entity.pdbx_description
1 polymer ?
#
loop_
_entity_poly.entity_id
_entity_poly.type
_entity_poly.pdbx_seq_one_letter_code
_entity_poly.pdbx_strand_id
1 'polypeptide(L)'
;NFLDIPTDCPQRDERLGWTGDAQIFSGAACYHMETPAFFRKYLQDMKDEQKEKGGAVPYVVPDVLTLARRQNGEPEFDLAEDLWGEAGASVWGDAAVIIPWNLYQFYGNRALLEEQYENMKLWTDFIIHMDETFCGGKRLWTCGFHFGDWLSLDAEGDDNREGGTDKHLVASVYYMNAAALTARAAEVLGKTEDQAYYTEISRAVREAVRERYVTGKGELSVNTQTAYVLGIHFHVFDEEEMDAAA
;
A
#
# COMPACT_ATOMS: atom_id res chain seq x y z
N ASN A 1 -6.52 -17.01 11.77
CA ASN A 1 -6.13 -16.56 10.44
C ASN A 1 -4.62 -16.62 10.19
N PHE A 2 -3.83 -16.92 11.21
CA PHE A 2 -2.38 -17.13 11.07
C PHE A 2 -2.14 -18.64 11.07
N LEU A 3 -2.13 -19.22 9.88
CA LEU A 3 -1.73 -20.61 9.65
C LEU A 3 -0.31 -20.62 9.09
N ASP A 4 -0.13 -20.99 7.84
CA ASP A 4 1.17 -20.87 7.15
C ASP A 4 1.35 -19.50 6.49
N ILE A 5 0.24 -18.85 6.15
CA ILE A 5 0.14 -17.52 5.58
C ILE A 5 -0.97 -16.73 6.32
N PRO A 6 -0.94 -15.39 6.29
CA PRO A 6 -2.09 -14.61 6.76
C PRO A 6 -3.24 -14.80 5.78
N THR A 7 -4.28 -15.51 6.22
CA THR A 7 -5.49 -15.70 5.42
C THR A 7 -6.57 -14.74 5.84
N ASP A 8 -7.20 -14.09 4.88
CA ASP A 8 -8.32 -13.18 5.08
C ASP A 8 -9.48 -13.89 5.79
N CYS A 9 -10.10 -14.80 5.11
CA CYS A 9 -11.28 -15.51 5.57
C CYS A 9 -11.02 -17.03 5.59
N PRO A 10 -10.48 -17.61 6.68
CA PRO A 10 -10.15 -19.03 6.73
C PRO A 10 -11.37 -19.93 6.60
N GLN A 11 -12.58 -19.40 6.84
CA GLN A 11 -13.84 -20.11 6.66
C GLN A 11 -14.32 -20.15 5.21
N ARG A 12 -13.75 -19.33 4.33
CA ARG A 12 -14.02 -19.37 2.87
C ARG A 12 -13.15 -20.42 2.19
N ASP A 13 -13.61 -20.95 1.09
CA ASP A 13 -12.89 -21.99 0.33
C ASP A 13 -11.62 -21.44 -0.32
N GLU A 14 -11.56 -20.16 -0.64
CA GLU A 14 -10.40 -19.53 -1.30
C GLU A 14 -9.15 -19.55 -0.43
N ARG A 15 -9.23 -19.18 0.85
CA ARG A 15 -8.12 -19.16 1.83
C ARG A 15 -6.83 -18.51 1.31
N LEU A 16 -6.98 -17.40 0.59
CA LEU A 16 -5.86 -16.68 -0.02
C LEU A 16 -5.20 -15.75 0.98
N GLY A 17 -3.90 -15.55 0.82
CA GLY A 17 -3.09 -14.63 1.63
C GLY A 17 -3.17 -13.19 1.11
N TRP A 18 -4.35 -12.58 1.17
CA TRP A 18 -4.57 -11.22 0.72
C TRP A 18 -3.68 -10.21 1.45
N THR A 19 -2.91 -9.46 0.70
CA THR A 19 -1.91 -8.53 1.25
C THR A 19 -2.56 -7.31 1.91
N GLY A 20 -3.68 -6.83 1.39
CA GLY A 20 -4.47 -5.75 1.99
C GLY A 20 -4.94 -6.10 3.39
N ASP A 21 -5.51 -7.29 3.56
CA ASP A 21 -5.99 -7.81 4.85
C ASP A 21 -4.84 -8.01 5.83
N ALA A 22 -3.74 -8.60 5.35
CA ALA A 22 -2.55 -8.81 6.15
C ALA A 22 -1.99 -7.49 6.71
N GLN A 23 -1.90 -6.44 5.89
CA GLN A 23 -1.35 -5.16 6.32
C GLN A 23 -2.25 -4.45 7.34
N ILE A 24 -3.57 -4.40 7.09
CA ILE A 24 -4.54 -3.77 8.02
C ILE A 24 -4.55 -4.48 9.37
N PHE A 25 -4.51 -5.81 9.37
CA PHE A 25 -4.56 -6.59 10.60
C PHE A 25 -3.20 -6.69 11.33
N SER A 26 -2.08 -6.37 10.68
CA SER A 26 -0.73 -6.58 11.24
C SER A 26 -0.53 -5.91 12.61
N GLY A 27 -0.99 -4.67 12.78
CA GLY A 27 -0.91 -3.97 14.05
C GLY A 27 -1.75 -4.65 15.15
N ALA A 28 -2.99 -5.02 14.86
CA ALA A 28 -3.85 -5.74 15.80
C ALA A 28 -3.27 -7.12 16.14
N ALA A 29 -2.69 -7.82 15.18
CA ALA A 29 -2.05 -9.11 15.40
C ALA A 29 -0.92 -9.03 16.42
N CYS A 30 -0.12 -7.95 16.40
CA CYS A 30 0.97 -7.74 17.35
C CYS A 30 0.51 -7.60 18.81
N TYR A 31 -0.75 -7.21 19.04
CA TYR A 31 -1.34 -7.21 20.39
C TYR A 31 -1.82 -8.59 20.85
N HIS A 32 -2.21 -9.45 19.91
CA HIS A 32 -2.84 -10.73 20.23
C HIS A 32 -1.86 -11.89 20.28
N MET A 33 -0.73 -11.79 19.58
CA MET A 33 0.24 -12.88 19.50
C MET A 33 1.64 -12.34 19.19
N GLU A 34 2.64 -13.19 19.38
CA GLU A 34 4.01 -12.91 18.99
C GLU A 34 4.19 -13.19 17.49
N THR A 35 4.23 -12.11 16.69
CA THR A 35 4.13 -12.19 15.24
C THR A 35 5.46 -12.09 14.46
N PRO A 36 6.63 -11.69 15.04
CA PRO A 36 7.82 -11.39 14.25
C PRO A 36 8.28 -12.52 13.35
N ALA A 37 8.31 -13.76 13.86
CA ALA A 37 8.75 -14.91 13.08
C ALA A 37 7.81 -15.22 11.91
N PHE A 38 6.50 -15.11 12.16
CA PHE A 38 5.46 -15.32 11.15
C PHE A 38 5.56 -14.30 10.01
N PHE A 39 5.53 -13.01 10.34
CA PHE A 39 5.61 -11.96 9.33
C PHE A 39 6.99 -11.89 8.65
N ARG A 40 8.08 -12.25 9.35
CA ARG A 40 9.40 -12.36 8.71
C ARG A 40 9.38 -13.34 7.54
N LYS A 41 8.77 -14.50 7.72
CA LYS A 41 8.61 -15.51 6.66
C LYS A 41 7.73 -14.97 5.53
N TYR A 42 6.56 -14.42 5.87
CA TYR A 42 5.61 -13.86 4.90
C TYR A 42 6.23 -12.74 4.06
N LEU A 43 6.95 -11.82 4.71
CA LEU A 43 7.64 -10.72 4.02
C LEU A 43 8.82 -11.21 3.16
N GLN A 44 9.47 -12.31 3.54
CA GLN A 44 10.49 -12.93 2.68
C GLN A 44 9.87 -13.48 1.40
N ASP A 45 8.75 -14.21 1.49
CA ASP A 45 8.04 -14.71 0.33
C ASP A 45 7.60 -13.55 -0.58
N MET A 46 7.02 -12.49 0.01
CA MET A 46 6.63 -11.28 -0.70
C MET A 46 7.81 -10.64 -1.45
N LYS A 47 8.98 -10.54 -0.80
CA LYS A 47 10.19 -9.97 -1.40
C LYS A 47 10.67 -10.77 -2.62
N ASP A 48 10.64 -12.08 -2.51
CA ASP A 48 11.06 -12.93 -3.61
C ASP A 48 10.14 -12.74 -4.83
N GLU A 49 8.84 -12.64 -4.61
CA GLU A 49 7.87 -12.35 -5.66
C GLU A 49 7.97 -10.92 -6.21
N GLN A 50 8.25 -9.92 -5.37
CA GLN A 50 8.49 -8.55 -5.82
C GLN A 50 9.67 -8.46 -6.81
N LYS A 51 10.74 -9.21 -6.56
CA LYS A 51 11.92 -9.24 -7.45
C LYS A 51 11.58 -9.76 -8.84
N GLU A 52 10.69 -10.72 -8.94
CA GLU A 52 10.23 -11.26 -10.21
C GLU A 52 9.27 -10.30 -10.95
N LYS A 53 8.63 -9.39 -10.21
CA LYS A 53 7.58 -8.48 -10.71
C LYS A 53 8.03 -7.00 -10.76
N GLY A 54 9.34 -6.74 -10.85
CA GLY A 54 9.84 -5.37 -10.94
C GLY A 54 9.53 -4.49 -9.72
N GLY A 55 9.33 -5.08 -8.55
CA GLY A 55 9.00 -4.40 -7.30
C GLY A 55 7.51 -4.42 -6.94
N ALA A 56 6.63 -4.79 -7.88
CA ALA A 56 5.20 -4.90 -7.61
C ALA A 56 4.89 -5.99 -6.58
N VAL A 57 4.01 -5.68 -5.63
CA VAL A 57 3.51 -6.65 -4.65
C VAL A 57 2.27 -7.34 -5.22
N PRO A 58 2.22 -8.68 -5.26
CA PRO A 58 1.02 -9.41 -5.62
C PRO A 58 -0.16 -9.11 -4.70
N TYR A 59 -1.37 -9.29 -5.19
CA TYR A 59 -2.58 -9.12 -4.36
C TYR A 59 -2.69 -10.17 -3.27
N VAL A 60 -2.13 -11.35 -3.52
CA VAL A 60 -2.02 -12.44 -2.55
C VAL A 60 -0.59 -12.97 -2.50
N VAL A 61 -0.13 -13.38 -1.34
CA VAL A 61 1.19 -14.00 -1.14
C VAL A 61 1.00 -15.32 -0.38
N PRO A 62 1.40 -16.47 -0.93
CA PRO A 62 2.03 -16.69 -2.26
C PRO A 62 1.11 -16.34 -3.43
N ASP A 63 1.70 -15.93 -4.56
CA ASP A 63 0.98 -15.50 -5.77
C ASP A 63 0.42 -16.69 -6.56
N VAL A 64 -0.61 -17.28 -6.02
CA VAL A 64 -1.33 -18.39 -6.68
C VAL A 64 -2.22 -17.92 -7.82
N LEU A 65 -2.57 -16.62 -7.88
CA LEU A 65 -3.41 -16.06 -8.94
C LEU A 65 -2.65 -16.04 -10.26
N THR A 66 -1.42 -15.54 -10.29
CA THR A 66 -0.55 -15.64 -11.48
C THR A 66 -0.31 -17.10 -11.90
N LEU A 67 -0.12 -18.00 -10.94
CA LEU A 67 0.03 -19.43 -11.25
C LEU A 67 -1.23 -20.01 -11.91
N ALA A 68 -2.41 -19.64 -11.43
CA ALA A 68 -3.68 -20.08 -12.03
C ALA A 68 -3.83 -19.57 -13.48
N ARG A 69 -3.48 -18.31 -13.74
CA ARG A 69 -3.48 -17.75 -15.10
C ARG A 69 -2.54 -18.52 -16.04
N ARG A 70 -1.30 -18.76 -15.61
CA ARG A 70 -0.33 -19.55 -16.39
C ARG A 70 -0.84 -20.95 -16.72
N GLN A 71 -1.48 -21.62 -15.76
CA GLN A 71 -2.08 -22.94 -15.99
C GLN A 71 -3.23 -22.92 -16.99
N ASN A 72 -3.98 -21.82 -17.04
CA ASN A 72 -5.06 -21.61 -18.01
C ASN A 72 -4.58 -21.15 -19.38
N GLY A 73 -3.26 -20.95 -19.56
CA GLY A 73 -2.68 -20.46 -20.83
C GLY A 73 -2.90 -18.97 -21.07
N GLU A 74 -3.21 -18.20 -20.03
CA GLU A 74 -3.29 -16.76 -20.09
C GLU A 74 -1.88 -16.14 -20.14
N PRO A 75 -1.69 -14.97 -20.80
CA PRO A 75 -0.38 -14.34 -20.91
C PRO A 75 0.20 -14.02 -19.52
N GLU A 76 1.53 -14.06 -19.45
CA GLU A 76 2.24 -13.62 -18.25
C GLU A 76 2.01 -12.13 -17.98
N PHE A 77 2.13 -11.74 -16.71
CA PHE A 77 2.01 -10.37 -16.28
C PHE A 77 3.05 -9.48 -16.99
N ASP A 78 2.57 -8.52 -17.78
CA ASP A 78 3.39 -7.46 -18.37
C ASP A 78 2.98 -6.12 -17.78
N LEU A 79 3.89 -5.49 -17.05
CA LEU A 79 3.69 -4.15 -16.44
C LEU A 79 3.29 -3.08 -17.47
N ALA A 80 3.73 -3.23 -18.73
CA ALA A 80 3.44 -2.28 -19.80
C ALA A 80 2.05 -2.48 -20.41
N GLU A 81 1.57 -3.74 -20.48
CA GLU A 81 0.31 -4.09 -21.13
C GLU A 81 -0.79 -4.42 -20.11
N ASP A 82 -0.42 -4.94 -18.93
CA ASP A 82 -1.35 -5.44 -17.92
C ASP A 82 -1.42 -4.48 -16.71
N LEU A 83 -1.82 -3.24 -16.95
CA LEU A 83 -2.19 -2.30 -15.87
C LEU A 83 -3.31 -2.85 -14.96
N TRP A 84 -3.89 -3.98 -15.34
CA TRP A 84 -4.93 -4.74 -14.65
C TRP A 84 -4.40 -6.07 -14.06
N GLY A 85 -3.06 -6.21 -13.99
CA GLY A 85 -2.41 -7.42 -13.48
C GLY A 85 -2.80 -7.75 -12.04
N GLU A 86 -2.32 -8.90 -11.57
CA GLU A 86 -2.62 -9.43 -10.23
C GLU A 86 -1.64 -8.93 -9.17
N ALA A 87 -1.02 -7.78 -9.43
CA ALA A 87 -0.04 -7.14 -8.56
C ALA A 87 -0.07 -5.61 -8.72
N GLY A 88 0.48 -4.90 -7.74
CA GLY A 88 0.74 -3.47 -7.87
C GLY A 88 -0.44 -2.56 -7.50
N ALA A 89 -1.46 -3.03 -6.77
CA ALA A 89 -2.53 -2.16 -6.28
C ALA A 89 -2.13 -1.45 -4.97
N SER A 90 -2.49 -0.16 -4.88
CA SER A 90 -2.39 0.59 -3.61
C SER A 90 -3.21 -0.07 -2.50
N VAL A 91 -2.85 0.19 -1.27
CA VAL A 91 -3.36 -0.42 -0.04
C VAL A 91 -2.90 -1.87 0.11
N TRP A 92 -3.14 -2.72 -0.89
CA TRP A 92 -2.69 -4.13 -0.87
C TRP A 92 -1.17 -4.23 -0.89
N GLY A 93 -0.52 -3.63 -1.87
CA GLY A 93 0.94 -3.66 -1.99
C GLY A 93 1.66 -2.91 -0.87
N ASP A 94 0.99 -1.98 -0.19
CA ASP A 94 1.54 -1.26 0.96
C ASP A 94 1.85 -2.17 2.16
N ALA A 95 1.42 -3.44 2.13
CA ALA A 95 1.88 -4.47 3.04
C ALA A 95 3.42 -4.53 3.15
N ALA A 96 4.12 -4.29 2.04
CA ALA A 96 5.59 -4.30 1.99
C ALA A 96 6.24 -3.18 2.82
N VAL A 97 5.54 -2.09 3.10
CA VAL A 97 6.06 -0.98 3.94
C VAL A 97 5.40 -0.92 5.31
N ILE A 98 4.10 -1.22 5.40
CA ILE A 98 3.34 -1.08 6.64
C ILE A 98 3.66 -2.21 7.63
N ILE A 99 3.73 -3.46 7.17
CA ILE A 99 4.01 -4.59 8.07
C ILE A 99 5.40 -4.48 8.71
N PRO A 100 6.50 -4.24 7.95
CA PRO A 100 7.83 -4.06 8.57
C PRO A 100 7.87 -2.91 9.57
N TRP A 101 7.20 -1.79 9.26
CA TRP A 101 7.14 -0.63 10.13
C TRP A 101 6.35 -0.93 11.41
N ASN A 102 5.19 -1.59 11.33
CA ASN A 102 4.43 -2.03 12.49
C ASN A 102 5.25 -2.96 13.39
N LEU A 103 5.93 -3.95 12.82
CA LEU A 103 6.80 -4.84 13.59
C LEU A 103 7.91 -4.06 14.31
N TYR A 104 8.51 -3.07 13.66
CA TYR A 104 9.50 -2.23 14.29
C TYR A 104 8.90 -1.41 15.44
N GLN A 105 7.72 -0.80 15.25
CA GLN A 105 7.06 -0.02 16.31
C GLN A 105 6.69 -0.86 17.53
N PHE A 106 6.22 -2.10 17.32
CA PHE A 106 5.80 -2.97 18.42
C PHE A 106 6.96 -3.64 19.15
N TYR A 107 7.99 -4.04 18.43
CA TYR A 107 9.07 -4.88 18.99
C TYR A 107 10.44 -4.18 19.08
N GLY A 108 10.62 -3.01 18.48
CA GLY A 108 11.89 -2.28 18.47
C GLY A 108 13.03 -3.03 17.75
N ASN A 109 12.71 -4.06 16.96
CA ASN A 109 13.71 -4.93 16.34
C ASN A 109 14.29 -4.29 15.07
N ARG A 110 15.38 -3.51 15.25
CA ARG A 110 16.10 -2.85 14.15
C ARG A 110 16.67 -3.85 13.13
N ALA A 111 17.11 -5.02 13.57
CA ALA A 111 17.67 -6.03 12.65
C ALA A 111 16.60 -6.58 11.70
N LEU A 112 15.38 -6.81 12.20
CA LEU A 112 14.24 -7.21 11.38
C LEU A 112 13.85 -6.11 10.38
N LEU A 113 13.84 -4.85 10.82
CA LEU A 113 13.57 -3.72 9.92
C LEU A 113 14.63 -3.64 8.81
N GLU A 114 15.91 -3.84 9.14
CA GLU A 114 16.99 -3.84 8.17
C GLU A 114 16.87 -4.98 7.15
N GLU A 115 16.50 -6.17 7.61
CA GLU A 115 16.23 -7.33 6.74
C GLU A 115 15.09 -7.06 5.74
N GLN A 116 14.06 -6.33 6.18
CA GLN A 116 12.88 -6.03 5.37
C GLN A 116 12.96 -4.69 4.63
N TYR A 117 14.02 -3.92 4.81
CA TYR A 117 14.17 -2.61 4.16
C TYR A 117 14.15 -2.69 2.63
N GLU A 118 14.66 -3.77 2.06
CA GLU A 118 14.63 -4.01 0.61
C GLU A 118 13.18 -4.13 0.10
N ASN A 119 12.27 -4.79 0.83
CA ASN A 119 10.85 -4.87 0.48
C ASN A 119 10.23 -3.48 0.39
N MET A 120 10.52 -2.64 1.39
CA MET A 120 10.01 -1.27 1.45
C MET A 120 10.50 -0.45 0.25
N LYS A 121 11.79 -0.56 -0.08
CA LYS A 121 12.36 0.12 -1.25
C LYS A 121 11.75 -0.37 -2.55
N LEU A 122 11.69 -1.67 -2.78
CA LEU A 122 11.15 -2.27 -3.99
C LEU A 122 9.73 -1.76 -4.28
N TRP A 123 8.88 -1.72 -3.24
CA TRP A 123 7.52 -1.22 -3.38
C TRP A 123 7.47 0.28 -3.66
N THR A 124 8.19 1.09 -2.88
CA THR A 124 8.18 2.54 -3.05
C THR A 124 8.77 2.95 -4.40
N ASP A 125 9.86 2.32 -4.82
CA ASP A 125 10.50 2.56 -6.12
C ASP A 125 9.59 2.11 -7.28
N PHE A 126 8.83 1.02 -7.10
CA PHE A 126 7.79 0.61 -8.05
C PHE A 126 6.73 1.69 -8.24
N ILE A 127 6.19 2.26 -7.16
CA ILE A 127 5.18 3.34 -7.26
C ILE A 127 5.77 4.56 -7.95
N ILE A 128 7.00 4.96 -7.62
CA ILE A 128 7.71 6.06 -8.26
C ILE A 128 7.84 5.81 -9.77
N HIS A 129 8.24 4.58 -10.15
CA HIS A 129 8.34 4.18 -11.55
C HIS A 129 6.98 4.25 -12.27
N MET A 130 5.91 3.79 -11.64
CA MET A 130 4.55 3.88 -12.19
C MET A 130 4.14 5.34 -12.42
N ASP A 131 4.36 6.22 -11.43
CA ASP A 131 4.09 7.65 -11.56
C ASP A 131 4.87 8.25 -12.73
N GLU A 132 6.18 8.07 -12.77
CA GLU A 132 7.06 8.70 -13.75
C GLU A 132 6.87 8.19 -15.18
N THR A 133 6.56 6.89 -15.33
CA THR A 133 6.48 6.27 -16.64
C THR A 133 5.07 6.27 -17.22
N PHE A 134 4.06 6.00 -16.40
CA PHE A 134 2.68 5.74 -16.87
C PHE A 134 1.67 6.78 -16.42
N CYS A 135 1.86 7.43 -15.26
CA CYS A 135 0.90 8.43 -14.74
C CYS A 135 1.30 9.88 -15.05
N GLY A 136 2.39 10.11 -15.79
CA GLY A 136 2.82 11.42 -16.28
C GLY A 136 3.74 12.20 -15.35
N GLY A 137 4.30 11.59 -14.30
CA GLY A 137 5.34 12.16 -13.43
C GLY A 137 4.88 13.34 -12.58
N LYS A 138 3.60 13.37 -12.21
CA LYS A 138 2.98 14.51 -11.47
C LYS A 138 2.93 14.29 -9.96
N ARG A 139 3.64 13.30 -9.45
CA ARG A 139 3.58 12.87 -8.04
C ARG A 139 2.16 12.49 -7.59
N LEU A 140 1.41 11.88 -8.51
CA LEU A 140 0.08 11.32 -8.27
C LEU A 140 0.02 9.93 -8.90
N TRP A 141 -0.52 8.97 -8.18
CA TRP A 141 -0.70 7.62 -8.73
C TRP A 141 -2.10 7.48 -9.33
N THR A 142 -2.21 7.82 -10.60
CA THR A 142 -3.50 7.95 -11.33
C THR A 142 -3.67 6.93 -12.44
N CYS A 143 -2.89 5.86 -12.42
CA CYS A 143 -2.91 4.81 -13.43
C CYS A 143 -2.81 3.44 -12.77
N GLY A 144 -3.15 2.39 -13.52
CA GLY A 144 -3.18 1.02 -13.02
C GLY A 144 -4.52 0.66 -12.36
N PHE A 145 -4.58 -0.57 -11.87
CA PHE A 145 -5.73 -1.07 -11.12
C PHE A 145 -5.56 -0.81 -9.63
N HIS A 146 -6.62 -0.34 -9.00
CA HIS A 146 -6.72 -0.17 -7.56
C HIS A 146 -8.09 -0.62 -7.07
N PHE A 147 -8.12 -1.27 -5.92
CA PHE A 147 -9.38 -1.69 -5.29
C PHE A 147 -10.19 -0.50 -4.74
N GLY A 148 -9.55 0.65 -4.52
CA GLY A 148 -10.20 1.83 -3.99
C GLY A 148 -10.75 1.63 -2.58
N ASP A 149 -11.94 2.20 -2.32
CA ASP A 149 -12.71 2.04 -1.09
C ASP A 149 -13.56 0.76 -1.16
N TRP A 150 -12.87 -0.38 -1.04
CA TRP A 150 -13.40 -1.70 -1.29
C TRP A 150 -14.45 -2.12 -0.27
N LEU A 151 -15.58 -2.59 -0.74
CA LEU A 151 -16.75 -3.00 0.07
C LEU A 151 -17.34 -1.86 0.90
N SER A 152 -17.19 -0.62 0.48
CA SER A 152 -17.81 0.53 1.13
C SER A 152 -19.33 0.44 1.10
N LEU A 153 -19.96 0.94 2.17
CA LEU A 153 -21.43 0.92 2.30
C LEU A 153 -22.14 1.90 1.39
N ASP A 154 -21.42 2.81 0.75
CA ASP A 154 -21.94 3.78 -0.23
C ASP A 154 -21.76 3.32 -1.68
N ALA A 155 -21.33 2.07 -1.90
CA ALA A 155 -21.25 1.49 -3.23
C ALA A 155 -22.64 1.39 -3.87
N GLU A 156 -22.77 1.90 -5.10
CA GLU A 156 -24.02 1.90 -5.82
C GLU A 156 -24.16 0.66 -6.72
N GLY A 157 -25.27 -0.07 -6.58
CA GLY A 157 -25.59 -1.27 -7.38
C GLY A 157 -25.20 -2.58 -6.71
N ASP A 158 -25.95 -3.65 -7.03
CA ASP A 158 -25.85 -4.94 -6.35
C ASP A 158 -24.50 -5.66 -6.56
N ASP A 159 -23.80 -5.36 -7.64
CA ASP A 159 -22.50 -5.98 -8.00
C ASP A 159 -21.31 -5.02 -7.84
N ASN A 160 -21.55 -3.76 -7.48
CA ASN A 160 -20.48 -2.80 -7.26
C ASN A 160 -19.89 -2.98 -5.87
N ARG A 161 -18.58 -3.10 -5.80
CA ARG A 161 -17.80 -3.27 -4.56
C ARG A 161 -16.94 -2.07 -4.24
N GLU A 162 -16.83 -1.11 -5.17
CA GLU A 162 -16.08 0.12 -5.00
C GLU A 162 -17.02 1.21 -4.46
N GLY A 163 -16.61 1.89 -3.37
CA GLY A 163 -17.32 3.04 -2.84
C GLY A 163 -17.12 4.31 -3.67
N GLY A 164 -17.79 5.39 -3.27
CA GLY A 164 -17.74 6.68 -3.95
C GLY A 164 -16.41 7.44 -3.83
N THR A 165 -15.43 6.92 -3.06
CA THR A 165 -14.13 7.56 -2.92
C THR A 165 -13.27 7.36 -4.16
N ASP A 166 -12.74 8.46 -4.74
CA ASP A 166 -11.84 8.39 -5.88
C ASP A 166 -10.62 7.49 -5.54
N LYS A 167 -10.50 6.39 -6.27
CA LYS A 167 -9.42 5.42 -6.06
C LYS A 167 -8.02 5.98 -6.30
N HIS A 168 -7.89 7.02 -7.12
CA HIS A 168 -6.62 7.69 -7.34
C HIS A 168 -6.24 8.62 -6.18
N LEU A 169 -7.22 9.17 -5.46
CA LEU A 169 -6.96 9.83 -4.18
C LEU A 169 -6.41 8.83 -3.18
N VAL A 170 -7.07 7.67 -3.02
CA VAL A 170 -6.61 6.58 -2.14
C VAL A 170 -5.18 6.17 -2.52
N ALA A 171 -4.93 5.87 -3.79
CA ALA A 171 -3.63 5.44 -4.28
C ALA A 171 -2.54 6.49 -4.05
N SER A 172 -2.83 7.78 -4.30
CA SER A 172 -1.85 8.86 -4.12
C SER A 172 -1.53 9.12 -2.65
N VAL A 173 -2.52 9.00 -1.75
CA VAL A 173 -2.28 9.11 -0.30
C VAL A 173 -1.41 7.96 0.20
N TYR A 174 -1.65 6.73 -0.27
CA TYR A 174 -0.79 5.59 0.07
C TYR A 174 0.61 5.68 -0.56
N TYR A 175 0.75 6.25 -1.76
CA TYR A 175 2.05 6.59 -2.33
C TYR A 175 2.85 7.53 -1.40
N MET A 176 2.22 8.60 -0.93
CA MET A 176 2.81 9.51 0.04
C MET A 176 3.25 8.78 1.31
N ASN A 177 2.39 7.92 1.85
CA ASN A 177 2.67 7.14 3.06
C ASN A 177 3.79 6.11 2.84
N ALA A 178 3.81 5.40 1.72
CA ALA A 178 4.87 4.45 1.40
C ALA A 178 6.24 5.13 1.40
N ALA A 179 6.36 6.30 0.74
CA ALA A 179 7.57 7.09 0.75
C ALA A 179 7.95 7.58 2.17
N ALA A 180 6.95 8.04 2.96
CA ALA A 180 7.19 8.47 4.34
C ALA A 180 7.69 7.33 5.23
N LEU A 181 7.10 6.13 5.14
CA LEU A 181 7.51 4.98 5.94
C LEU A 181 8.90 4.48 5.54
N THR A 182 9.21 4.48 4.24
CA THR A 182 10.54 4.12 3.74
C THR A 182 11.60 5.12 4.21
N ALA A 183 11.29 6.43 4.20
CA ALA A 183 12.17 7.46 4.75
C ALA A 183 12.42 7.28 6.26
N ARG A 184 11.38 6.99 7.04
CA ARG A 184 11.51 6.73 8.49
C ARG A 184 12.34 5.48 8.78
N ALA A 185 12.15 4.42 7.99
CA ALA A 185 12.97 3.21 8.11
C ALA A 185 14.43 3.51 7.77
N ALA A 186 14.69 4.29 6.71
CA ALA A 186 16.02 4.74 6.34
C ALA A 186 16.69 5.55 7.48
N GLU A 187 15.95 6.45 8.13
CA GLU A 187 16.42 7.21 9.30
C GLU A 187 16.87 6.29 10.43
N VAL A 188 16.00 5.35 10.84
CA VAL A 188 16.31 4.37 11.89
C VAL A 188 17.55 3.55 11.54
N LEU A 189 17.73 3.22 10.27
CA LEU A 189 18.84 2.41 9.77
C LEU A 189 20.12 3.23 9.49
N GLY A 190 20.05 4.56 9.54
CA GLY A 190 21.18 5.45 9.25
C GLY A 190 21.52 5.58 7.78
N LYS A 191 20.53 5.35 6.90
CA LYS A 191 20.64 5.45 5.43
C LYS A 191 20.26 6.87 4.99
N THR A 192 21.17 7.83 5.20
CA THR A 192 20.86 9.27 5.08
C THR A 192 20.46 9.73 3.66
N GLU A 193 21.04 9.14 2.62
CA GLU A 193 20.69 9.45 1.24
C GLU A 193 19.26 8.99 0.91
N ASP A 194 18.93 7.76 1.26
CA ASP A 194 17.58 7.22 1.08
C ASP A 194 16.55 8.00 1.92
N GLN A 195 16.89 8.36 3.16
CA GLN A 195 16.04 9.18 4.01
C GLN A 195 15.70 10.51 3.33
N ALA A 196 16.71 11.24 2.85
CA ALA A 196 16.50 12.52 2.20
C ALA A 196 15.66 12.37 0.91
N TYR A 197 15.96 11.35 0.11
CA TYR A 197 15.25 11.08 -1.14
C TYR A 197 13.77 10.78 -0.92
N TYR A 198 13.44 9.80 -0.07
CA TYR A 198 12.04 9.42 0.16
C TYR A 198 11.25 10.46 0.95
N THR A 199 11.91 11.27 1.79
CA THR A 199 11.26 12.42 2.44
C THR A 199 10.82 13.44 1.39
N GLU A 200 11.67 13.73 0.42
CA GLU A 200 11.34 14.67 -0.67
C GLU A 200 10.23 14.13 -1.57
N ILE A 201 10.24 12.82 -1.90
CA ILE A 201 9.15 12.18 -2.64
C ILE A 201 7.83 12.32 -1.87
N SER A 202 7.81 11.96 -0.59
CA SER A 202 6.59 12.06 0.23
C SER A 202 6.05 13.49 0.28
N ARG A 203 6.94 14.49 0.44
CA ARG A 203 6.58 15.91 0.44
C ARG A 203 5.97 16.32 -0.90
N ALA A 204 6.60 15.96 -2.01
CA ALA A 204 6.14 16.31 -3.35
C ALA A 204 4.78 15.65 -3.68
N VAL A 205 4.58 14.40 -3.25
CA VAL A 205 3.28 13.73 -3.40
C VAL A 205 2.21 14.41 -2.56
N ARG A 206 2.51 14.78 -1.30
CA ARG A 206 1.57 15.54 -0.46
C ARG A 206 1.13 16.84 -1.13
N GLU A 207 2.07 17.60 -1.66
CA GLU A 207 1.76 18.86 -2.37
C GLU A 207 0.86 18.61 -3.57
N ALA A 208 1.15 17.60 -4.39
CA ALA A 208 0.33 17.25 -5.55
C ALA A 208 -1.08 16.78 -5.16
N VAL A 209 -1.20 15.98 -4.09
CA VAL A 209 -2.51 15.57 -3.55
C VAL A 209 -3.29 16.78 -3.06
N ARG A 210 -2.66 17.70 -2.35
CA ARG A 210 -3.29 18.93 -1.89
C ARG A 210 -3.75 19.80 -3.05
N GLU A 211 -2.89 20.04 -4.04
CA GLU A 211 -3.22 20.83 -5.23
C GLU A 211 -4.43 20.27 -5.98
N ARG A 212 -4.54 18.94 -6.06
CA ARG A 212 -5.59 18.28 -6.83
C ARG A 212 -6.91 18.16 -6.06
N TYR A 213 -6.85 17.86 -4.77
CA TYR A 213 -8.03 17.41 -4.01
C TYR A 213 -8.48 18.35 -2.89
N VAL A 214 -7.61 19.20 -2.34
CA VAL A 214 -8.00 20.18 -1.32
C VAL A 214 -8.57 21.42 -2.00
N THR A 215 -9.84 21.73 -1.73
CA THR A 215 -10.56 22.82 -2.39
C THR A 215 -10.64 24.09 -1.54
N GLY A 216 -10.39 23.99 -0.23
CA GLY A 216 -10.47 25.12 0.70
C GLY A 216 -10.18 24.67 2.12
N LYS A 217 -10.65 25.40 3.10
CA LYS A 217 -10.36 25.24 4.54
C LYS A 217 -10.84 23.88 5.09
N GLY A 218 -10.04 22.84 4.89
CA GLY A 218 -10.35 21.48 5.34
C GLY A 218 -11.35 20.74 4.45
N GLU A 219 -11.64 21.23 3.24
CA GLU A 219 -12.56 20.59 2.29
C GLU A 219 -11.82 19.83 1.20
N LEU A 220 -12.37 18.68 0.81
CA LEU A 220 -11.90 17.87 -0.31
C LEU A 220 -12.89 17.92 -1.48
N SER A 221 -12.38 17.85 -2.70
CA SER A 221 -13.21 17.67 -3.91
C SER A 221 -13.92 16.32 -3.95
N VAL A 222 -13.45 15.34 -3.17
CA VAL A 222 -14.05 14.03 -2.96
C VAL A 222 -14.71 14.04 -1.58
N ASN A 223 -16.04 14.22 -1.54
CA ASN A 223 -16.78 14.37 -0.30
C ASN A 223 -17.32 13.02 0.22
N THR A 224 -16.41 12.16 0.66
CA THR A 224 -16.73 10.86 1.28
C THR A 224 -16.05 10.75 2.65
N GLN A 225 -16.64 9.95 3.54
CA GLN A 225 -16.06 9.71 4.86
C GLN A 225 -14.62 9.17 4.75
N THR A 226 -14.39 8.22 3.87
CA THR A 226 -13.06 7.62 3.64
C THR A 226 -12.05 8.66 3.18
N ALA A 227 -12.41 9.57 2.27
CA ALA A 227 -11.51 10.64 1.83
C ALA A 227 -11.05 11.53 2.99
N TYR A 228 -11.97 11.94 3.86
CA TYR A 228 -11.63 12.76 5.04
C TYR A 228 -10.81 11.99 6.08
N VAL A 229 -11.17 10.74 6.35
CA VAL A 229 -10.37 9.88 7.25
C VAL A 229 -8.94 9.73 6.76
N LEU A 230 -8.74 9.49 5.47
CA LEU A 230 -7.41 9.43 4.86
C LEU A 230 -6.69 10.77 4.94
N GLY A 231 -7.37 11.86 4.62
CA GLY A 231 -6.81 13.22 4.67
C GLY A 231 -6.32 13.62 6.06
N ILE A 232 -7.10 13.29 7.09
CA ILE A 232 -6.76 13.54 8.50
C ILE A 232 -5.64 12.60 8.96
N HIS A 233 -5.81 11.28 8.79
CA HIS A 233 -4.88 10.28 9.30
C HIS A 233 -3.47 10.41 8.71
N PHE A 234 -3.38 10.69 7.42
CA PHE A 234 -2.10 10.82 6.73
C PHE A 234 -1.59 12.27 6.62
N HIS A 235 -2.20 13.21 7.35
CA HIS A 235 -1.79 14.61 7.39
C HIS A 235 -1.71 15.28 6.00
N VAL A 236 -2.70 15.00 5.16
CA VAL A 236 -2.87 15.72 3.89
C VAL A 236 -3.21 17.18 4.16
N PHE A 237 -4.07 17.45 5.14
CA PHE A 237 -4.40 18.78 5.58
C PHE A 237 -3.27 19.44 6.37
N ASP A 238 -3.22 20.77 6.36
CA ASP A 238 -2.39 21.56 7.25
C ASP A 238 -3.04 21.64 8.65
N GLU A 239 -2.27 21.98 9.68
CA GLU A 239 -2.78 22.03 11.07
C GLU A 239 -4.02 22.92 11.23
N GLU A 240 -4.05 24.06 10.52
CA GLU A 240 -5.17 25.02 10.55
C GLU A 240 -6.43 24.50 9.87
N GLU A 241 -6.31 23.48 9.02
CA GLU A 241 -7.40 22.85 8.26
C GLU A 241 -7.99 21.63 8.98
N MET A 242 -7.20 20.99 9.87
CA MET A 242 -7.56 19.72 10.51
C MET A 242 -8.86 19.79 11.30
N ASP A 243 -9.08 20.88 12.06
CA ASP A 243 -10.29 21.07 12.87
C ASP A 243 -11.55 21.22 12.01
N ALA A 244 -11.41 21.76 10.80
CA ALA A 244 -12.53 21.94 9.87
C ALA A 244 -12.82 20.67 9.05
N ALA A 245 -11.81 19.80 8.88
CA ALA A 245 -11.91 18.53 8.16
C ALA A 245 -12.50 17.40 9.04
N ALA A 246 -12.38 17.50 10.37
CA ALA A 246 -12.88 16.53 11.34
C ALA A 246 -14.37 16.66 11.61
#